data_444791c068937b34abf48f2abbf75c12
#
_entry.id   444791c068937b34abf48f2abbf75c12
#
_cell.length_a   1.000
_cell.length_b   1.000
_cell.length_c   1.000
_cell.angle_alpha   90.00
_cell.angle_beta   90.00
_cell.angle_gamma   90.00
#
_symmetry.space_group_name_H-M   'P 1'
#
loop_
_entity.id
_entity.type
_entity.pdbx_description
1 polymer ?
#
loop_
_entity_poly.entity_id
_entity_poly.type
_entity_poly.pdbx_seq_one_letter_code
_entity_poly.pdbx_strand_id
1 'polypeptide(L)'
;MELNELTITKAIVEGFFQKFSSCLETDVAIVGGGPAGLVAGYFLARAGKKVVLYERKLSLGGGMWGGGMLFNEIVVQKTALPILDLFGIRWKKYDENHYSADSIEAVSTLISQAVKAGLTVFNCISAEDVLMREDRVIGLVINWSAVEIARLHVDPLSVRSRFVIDSTGHATEIVRIVQTKVPGSLNTPSGKLEGEKSMWADKAETLTLSNTREVFPGLYVAGMSANATYGGPRMGPIFGGMLMSGQKVAEQIIRAL
;
A
#
# COMPACT_ATOMS: atom_id res chain seq x y z
N MET A 1 4.47 -35.81 23.73
CA MET A 1 3.98 -35.45 22.38
C MET A 1 5.24 -35.10 21.59
N GLU A 2 5.53 -35.82 20.55
CA GLU A 2 6.75 -35.61 19.75
C GLU A 2 6.42 -34.71 18.56
N LEU A 3 7.20 -33.64 18.37
CA LEU A 3 7.07 -32.77 17.19
C LEU A 3 7.78 -33.44 16.01
N ASN A 4 7.16 -33.40 14.83
CA ASN A 4 7.69 -34.00 13.62
C ASN A 4 7.89 -32.92 12.55
N GLU A 5 9.12 -32.80 12.04
CA GLU A 5 9.54 -31.77 11.09
C GLU A 5 8.77 -31.85 9.76
N LEU A 6 8.43 -33.06 9.29
CA LEU A 6 7.66 -33.24 8.06
C LEU A 6 6.21 -32.76 8.23
N THR A 7 5.64 -33.01 9.41
CA THR A 7 4.29 -32.51 9.74
C THR A 7 4.28 -30.97 9.80
N ILE A 8 5.32 -30.36 10.38
CA ILE A 8 5.48 -28.90 10.42
C ILE A 8 5.57 -28.36 9.00
N THR A 9 6.44 -28.94 8.16
CA THR A 9 6.60 -28.52 6.76
C THR A 9 5.29 -28.63 5.99
N LYS A 10 4.58 -29.77 6.13
CA LYS A 10 3.29 -29.99 5.46
C LYS A 10 2.26 -28.93 5.87
N ALA A 11 2.13 -28.64 7.15
CA ALA A 11 1.20 -27.62 7.66
C ALA A 11 1.49 -26.23 7.08
N ILE A 12 2.78 -25.85 6.95
CA ILE A 12 3.19 -24.57 6.34
C ILE A 12 2.82 -24.53 4.87
N VAL A 13 3.17 -25.56 4.11
CA VAL A 13 2.92 -25.65 2.66
C VAL A 13 1.43 -25.61 2.36
N GLU A 14 0.64 -26.46 3.01
CA GLU A 14 -0.82 -26.54 2.80
C GLU A 14 -1.50 -25.23 3.18
N GLY A 15 -1.15 -24.64 4.34
CA GLY A 15 -1.69 -23.37 4.80
C GLY A 15 -1.37 -22.22 3.85
N PHE A 16 -0.14 -22.16 3.33
CA PHE A 16 0.26 -21.14 2.35
C PHE A 16 -0.52 -21.30 1.04
N PHE A 17 -0.56 -22.51 0.45
CA PHE A 17 -1.24 -22.71 -0.83
C PHE A 17 -2.74 -22.54 -0.73
N GLN A 18 -3.38 -22.93 0.36
CA GLN A 18 -4.78 -22.66 0.60
C GLN A 18 -5.06 -21.16 0.60
N LYS A 19 -4.26 -20.39 1.36
CA LYS A 19 -4.37 -18.93 1.42
C LYS A 19 -4.11 -18.30 0.06
N PHE A 20 -3.04 -18.69 -0.64
CA PHE A 20 -2.67 -18.13 -1.94
C PHE A 20 -3.72 -18.41 -3.00
N SER A 21 -4.16 -19.68 -3.14
CA SER A 21 -5.20 -20.07 -4.10
C SER A 21 -6.52 -19.31 -3.88
N SER A 22 -6.85 -19.04 -2.62
CA SER A 22 -8.04 -18.23 -2.32
C SER A 22 -7.91 -16.77 -2.80
N CYS A 23 -6.71 -16.24 -3.01
CA CYS A 23 -6.43 -14.86 -3.40
C CYS A 23 -6.08 -14.67 -4.89
N LEU A 24 -6.21 -15.70 -5.73
CA LEU A 24 -5.99 -15.58 -7.17
C LEU A 24 -6.99 -14.64 -7.84
N GLU A 25 -8.16 -14.46 -7.24
CA GLU A 25 -9.19 -13.54 -7.67
C GLU A 25 -9.75 -12.78 -6.47
N THR A 26 -9.67 -11.44 -6.50
CA THR A 26 -10.01 -10.54 -5.39
C THR A 26 -10.77 -9.30 -5.88
N ASP A 27 -11.40 -8.56 -4.97
CA ASP A 27 -11.98 -7.27 -5.30
C ASP A 27 -10.89 -6.21 -5.47
N VAL A 28 -9.89 -6.21 -4.57
CA VAL A 28 -8.82 -5.22 -4.56
C VAL A 28 -7.47 -5.86 -4.30
N ALA A 29 -6.48 -5.53 -5.14
CA ALA A 29 -5.08 -5.81 -4.91
C ALA A 29 -4.34 -4.52 -4.55
N ILE A 30 -3.61 -4.54 -3.44
CA ILE A 30 -2.81 -3.42 -2.96
C ILE A 30 -1.34 -3.77 -3.16
N VAL A 31 -0.56 -2.88 -3.76
CA VAL A 31 0.90 -3.03 -3.90
C VAL A 31 1.59 -2.02 -2.99
N GLY A 32 2.37 -2.55 -2.03
CA GLY A 32 3.09 -1.77 -1.03
C GLY A 32 2.38 -1.74 0.32
N GLY A 33 3.01 -2.33 1.32
CA GLY A 33 2.54 -2.45 2.70
C GLY A 33 2.93 -1.28 3.60
N GLY A 34 3.07 -0.07 3.05
CA GLY A 34 3.27 1.16 3.82
C GLY A 34 1.99 1.62 4.53
N PRO A 35 2.04 2.76 5.28
CA PRO A 35 0.90 3.23 6.07
C PRO A 35 -0.38 3.42 5.23
N ALA A 36 -0.28 3.97 4.03
CA ALA A 36 -1.45 4.15 3.15
C ALA A 36 -2.06 2.80 2.72
N GLY A 37 -1.24 1.83 2.31
CA GLY A 37 -1.70 0.50 1.92
C GLY A 37 -2.33 -0.28 3.06
N LEU A 38 -1.76 -0.20 4.27
CA LEU A 38 -2.29 -0.85 5.47
C LEU A 38 -3.65 -0.27 5.88
N VAL A 39 -3.78 1.06 5.90
CA VAL A 39 -5.05 1.73 6.23
C VAL A 39 -6.10 1.43 5.15
N ALA A 40 -5.75 1.48 3.86
CA ALA A 40 -6.66 1.11 2.78
C ALA A 40 -7.15 -0.34 2.92
N GLY A 41 -6.23 -1.26 3.16
CA GLY A 41 -6.55 -2.68 3.38
C GLY A 41 -7.48 -2.90 4.56
N TYR A 42 -7.27 -2.19 5.67
CA TYR A 42 -8.16 -2.25 6.83
C TYR A 42 -9.59 -1.82 6.49
N PHE A 43 -9.78 -0.65 5.89
CA PHE A 43 -11.13 -0.14 5.59
C PHE A 43 -11.85 -0.99 4.54
N LEU A 44 -11.16 -1.44 3.51
CA LEU A 44 -11.72 -2.34 2.49
C LEU A 44 -12.14 -3.69 3.08
N ALA A 45 -11.28 -4.31 3.88
CA ALA A 45 -11.59 -5.58 4.54
C ALA A 45 -12.76 -5.44 5.51
N ARG A 46 -12.81 -4.38 6.31
CA ARG A 46 -13.95 -4.08 7.19
C ARG A 46 -15.25 -3.86 6.45
N ALA A 47 -15.20 -3.38 5.21
CA ALA A 47 -16.37 -3.27 4.33
C ALA A 47 -16.74 -4.60 3.65
N GLY A 48 -16.17 -5.71 4.07
CA GLY A 48 -16.45 -7.06 3.56
C GLY A 48 -15.89 -7.34 2.17
N LYS A 49 -14.93 -6.51 1.69
CA LYS A 49 -14.30 -6.75 0.40
C LYS A 49 -13.16 -7.75 0.54
N LYS A 50 -12.97 -8.57 -0.50
CA LYS A 50 -11.86 -9.51 -0.58
C LYS A 50 -10.61 -8.78 -1.04
N VAL A 51 -9.68 -8.54 -0.11
CA VAL A 51 -8.52 -7.67 -0.30
C VAL A 51 -7.22 -8.44 -0.08
N VAL A 52 -6.28 -8.28 -1.00
CA VAL A 52 -4.93 -8.80 -0.90
C VAL A 52 -3.92 -7.66 -0.97
N LEU A 53 -2.87 -7.75 -0.16
CA LEU A 53 -1.74 -6.82 -0.17
C LEU A 53 -0.45 -7.58 -0.48
N TYR A 54 0.30 -7.10 -1.47
CA TYR A 54 1.62 -7.59 -1.84
C TYR A 54 2.69 -6.59 -1.39
N GLU A 55 3.67 -7.10 -0.64
CA GLU A 55 4.82 -6.32 -0.17
C GLU A 55 6.12 -7.01 -0.60
N ARG A 56 7.00 -6.29 -1.27
CA ARG A 56 8.27 -6.85 -1.75
C ARG A 56 9.29 -7.14 -0.65
N LYS A 57 9.18 -6.47 0.50
CA LYS A 57 10.04 -6.69 1.67
C LYS A 57 9.46 -7.77 2.58
N LEU A 58 10.30 -8.30 3.47
CA LEU A 58 9.88 -9.25 4.49
C LEU A 58 8.92 -8.59 5.49
N SER A 59 9.17 -7.35 5.88
CA SER A 59 8.36 -6.60 6.84
C SER A 59 7.49 -5.55 6.14
N LEU A 60 6.22 -5.49 6.51
CA LEU A 60 5.33 -4.40 6.17
C LEU A 60 5.68 -3.14 6.98
N GLY A 61 5.03 -1.99 6.66
CA GLY A 61 5.20 -0.72 7.40
C GLY A 61 5.96 0.33 6.61
N GLY A 62 6.67 -0.07 5.55
CA GLY A 62 7.44 0.84 4.73
C GLY A 62 8.45 1.67 5.53
N GLY A 63 8.53 2.96 5.24
CA GLY A 63 9.43 3.88 5.95
C GLY A 63 8.97 4.29 7.34
N MET A 64 7.75 3.94 7.75
CA MET A 64 7.20 4.37 9.04
C MET A 64 7.95 3.79 10.24
N TRP A 65 8.54 2.59 10.11
CA TRP A 65 9.37 1.98 11.16
C TRP A 65 10.49 2.89 11.67
N GLY A 66 11.11 3.62 10.76
CA GLY A 66 12.22 4.51 11.08
C GLY A 66 11.78 5.87 11.62
N GLY A 67 10.54 6.27 11.45
CA GLY A 67 10.14 7.64 11.72
C GLY A 67 11.05 8.63 10.97
N GLY A 68 11.50 9.69 11.65
CA GLY A 68 12.56 10.58 11.15
C GLY A 68 13.94 10.09 11.59
N MET A 69 14.86 9.85 10.64
CA MET A 69 16.26 9.47 10.90
C MET A 69 16.45 8.28 11.87
N LEU A 70 15.54 7.31 11.85
CA LEU A 70 15.55 6.14 12.76
C LEU A 70 15.38 6.48 14.25
N PHE A 71 14.78 7.61 14.57
CA PHE A 71 14.49 7.99 15.96
C PHE A 71 13.19 7.40 16.52
N ASN A 72 12.52 6.55 15.76
CA ASN A 72 11.32 5.81 16.13
C ASN A 72 10.12 6.68 16.57
N GLU A 73 10.06 7.91 16.13
CA GLU A 73 8.93 8.81 16.32
C GLU A 73 8.36 9.23 14.96
N ILE A 74 7.05 9.28 14.88
CA ILE A 74 6.32 9.86 13.75
C ILE A 74 5.61 11.11 14.20
N VAL A 75 5.35 12.01 13.24
CA VAL A 75 4.53 13.19 13.46
C VAL A 75 3.29 13.10 12.59
N VAL A 76 2.16 13.54 13.12
CA VAL A 76 0.90 13.71 12.40
C VAL A 76 0.28 15.07 12.74
N GLN A 77 -0.53 15.59 11.83
CA GLN A 77 -1.35 16.77 12.07
C GLN A 77 -2.67 16.38 12.75
N LYS A 78 -3.35 17.39 13.32
CA LYS A 78 -4.61 17.20 14.08
C LYS A 78 -5.69 16.42 13.32
N THR A 79 -5.81 16.63 12.01
CA THR A 79 -6.82 15.98 11.16
C THR A 79 -6.62 14.47 11.02
N ALA A 80 -5.44 13.95 11.31
CA ALA A 80 -5.14 12.52 11.25
C ALA A 80 -5.38 11.79 12.60
N LEU A 81 -5.58 12.52 13.71
CA LEU A 81 -5.80 11.91 15.03
C LEU A 81 -6.95 10.91 15.07
N PRO A 82 -8.11 11.14 14.40
CA PRO A 82 -9.19 10.16 14.37
C PRO A 82 -8.76 8.80 13.84
N ILE A 83 -7.76 8.74 12.96
CA ILE A 83 -7.24 7.46 12.47
C ILE A 83 -6.37 6.80 13.55
N LEU A 84 -5.51 7.55 14.23
CA LEU A 84 -4.72 7.00 15.34
C LEU A 84 -5.63 6.45 16.43
N ASP A 85 -6.66 7.22 16.81
CA ASP A 85 -7.65 6.81 17.82
C ASP A 85 -8.41 5.55 17.39
N LEU A 86 -8.84 5.48 16.12
CA LEU A 86 -9.54 4.30 15.57
C LEU A 86 -8.69 3.02 15.68
N PHE A 87 -7.39 3.14 15.46
CA PHE A 87 -6.47 2.01 15.58
C PHE A 87 -6.00 1.77 17.01
N GLY A 88 -6.25 2.69 17.95
CA GLY A 88 -5.77 2.62 19.31
C GLY A 88 -4.28 2.93 19.46
N ILE A 89 -3.73 3.75 18.56
CA ILE A 89 -2.33 4.20 18.59
C ILE A 89 -2.23 5.40 19.53
N ARG A 90 -1.38 5.31 20.53
CA ARG A 90 -1.15 6.40 21.48
C ARG A 90 -0.37 7.54 20.83
N TRP A 91 -0.76 8.76 21.15
CA TRP A 91 -0.12 9.96 20.65
C TRP A 91 0.05 11.02 21.75
N LYS A 92 0.94 11.98 21.51
CA LYS A 92 1.20 13.11 22.42
C LYS A 92 1.09 14.41 21.64
N LYS A 93 0.45 15.41 22.21
CA LYS A 93 0.45 16.77 21.65
C LYS A 93 1.85 17.38 21.83
N TYR A 94 2.45 17.85 20.73
CA TYR A 94 3.71 18.59 20.73
C TYR A 94 3.42 20.11 20.75
N ASP A 95 2.58 20.58 19.81
CA ASP A 95 2.08 21.95 19.76
C ASP A 95 0.66 22.00 19.19
N GLU A 96 0.19 23.18 18.72
CA GLU A 96 -1.16 23.36 18.19
C GLU A 96 -1.46 22.49 16.95
N ASN A 97 -0.47 22.21 16.12
CA ASN A 97 -0.62 21.56 14.83
C ASN A 97 0.08 20.20 14.72
N HIS A 98 1.00 19.89 15.64
CA HIS A 98 1.84 18.71 15.58
C HIS A 98 1.59 17.78 16.76
N TYR A 99 1.49 16.49 16.44
CA TYR A 99 1.28 15.41 17.39
C TYR A 99 2.27 14.29 17.07
N SER A 100 2.94 13.75 18.08
CA SER A 100 3.90 12.65 17.90
C SER A 100 3.33 11.34 18.40
N ALA A 101 3.80 10.25 17.82
CA ALA A 101 3.50 8.88 18.23
C ALA A 101 4.73 7.99 18.03
N ASP A 102 4.86 6.96 18.86
CA ASP A 102 5.90 5.94 18.67
C ASP A 102 5.68 5.18 17.36
N SER A 103 6.71 5.13 16.53
CA SER A 103 6.61 4.53 15.19
C SER A 103 6.45 3.01 15.25
N ILE A 104 7.03 2.36 16.25
CA ILE A 104 6.94 0.90 16.43
C ILE A 104 5.51 0.52 16.82
N GLU A 105 4.94 1.24 17.81
CA GLU A 105 3.55 1.06 18.20
C GLU A 105 2.61 1.30 17.00
N ALA A 106 2.80 2.41 16.28
CA ALA A 106 1.97 2.77 15.16
C ALA A 106 1.98 1.70 14.05
N VAL A 107 3.16 1.28 13.60
CA VAL A 107 3.28 0.29 12.52
C VAL A 107 2.77 -1.08 12.93
N SER A 108 3.18 -1.57 14.11
CA SER A 108 2.76 -2.90 14.58
C SER A 108 1.25 -2.97 14.78
N THR A 109 0.65 -1.90 15.29
CA THR A 109 -0.80 -1.80 15.48
C THR A 109 -1.54 -1.75 14.13
N LEU A 110 -1.10 -0.94 13.18
CA LEU A 110 -1.68 -0.88 11.84
C LEU A 110 -1.67 -2.25 11.16
N ILE A 111 -0.53 -2.95 11.18
CA ILE A 111 -0.40 -4.30 10.61
C ILE A 111 -1.37 -5.27 11.29
N SER A 112 -1.32 -5.34 12.62
CA SER A 112 -2.16 -6.26 13.40
C SER A 112 -3.65 -6.04 13.14
N GLN A 113 -4.09 -4.78 13.18
CA GLN A 113 -5.49 -4.43 12.98
C GLN A 113 -5.96 -4.68 11.54
N ALA A 114 -5.13 -4.38 10.54
CA ALA A 114 -5.46 -4.64 9.14
C ALA A 114 -5.65 -6.15 8.86
N VAL A 115 -4.72 -6.99 9.35
CA VAL A 115 -4.81 -8.45 9.19
C VAL A 115 -6.03 -9.01 9.97
N LYS A 116 -6.28 -8.54 11.20
CA LYS A 116 -7.47 -8.95 11.98
C LYS A 116 -8.79 -8.52 11.35
N ALA A 117 -8.79 -7.42 10.60
CA ALA A 117 -9.95 -6.97 9.83
C ALA A 117 -10.25 -7.85 8.60
N GLY A 118 -9.33 -8.73 8.21
CA GLY A 118 -9.49 -9.65 7.07
C GLY A 118 -8.58 -9.35 5.87
N LEU A 119 -7.66 -8.38 5.98
CA LEU A 119 -6.65 -8.15 4.95
C LEU A 119 -5.74 -9.38 4.83
N THR A 120 -5.67 -9.97 3.63
CA THR A 120 -4.68 -11.01 3.33
C THR A 120 -3.39 -10.38 2.85
N VAL A 121 -2.26 -10.81 3.40
CA VAL A 121 -0.94 -10.26 3.08
C VAL A 121 -0.03 -11.35 2.55
N PHE A 122 0.69 -11.03 1.47
CA PHE A 122 1.83 -11.78 0.96
C PHE A 122 3.06 -10.86 0.91
N ASN A 123 3.99 -11.11 1.78
CA ASN A 123 5.29 -10.43 1.80
C ASN A 123 6.33 -11.18 0.96
N CYS A 124 7.44 -10.53 0.64
CA CYS A 124 8.46 -11.02 -0.30
C CYS A 124 7.90 -11.29 -1.71
N ILE A 125 6.85 -10.56 -2.10
CA ILE A 125 6.24 -10.61 -3.43
C ILE A 125 6.34 -9.23 -4.09
N SER A 126 6.94 -9.18 -5.28
CA SER A 126 7.01 -8.01 -6.16
C SER A 126 5.93 -8.08 -7.24
N ALA A 127 5.38 -6.94 -7.62
CA ALA A 127 4.57 -6.83 -8.83
C ALA A 127 5.51 -6.45 -10.01
N GLU A 128 5.59 -7.31 -11.01
CA GLU A 128 6.45 -7.12 -12.19
C GLU A 128 5.71 -6.49 -13.37
N ASP A 129 4.39 -6.66 -13.40
CA ASP A 129 3.54 -6.14 -14.46
C ASP A 129 2.09 -6.00 -13.99
N VAL A 130 1.26 -5.39 -14.85
CA VAL A 130 -0.19 -5.35 -14.70
C VAL A 130 -0.88 -6.33 -15.64
N LEU A 131 -1.99 -6.88 -15.19
CA LEU A 131 -2.87 -7.68 -16.04
C LEU A 131 -3.88 -6.74 -16.71
N MET A 132 -3.89 -6.69 -18.03
CA MET A 132 -4.76 -5.80 -18.82
C MET A 132 -5.84 -6.57 -19.56
N ARG A 133 -7.02 -5.97 -19.67
CA ARG A 133 -8.04 -6.32 -20.69
C ARG A 133 -8.63 -5.03 -21.22
N GLU A 134 -8.69 -4.93 -22.54
CA GLU A 134 -9.03 -3.68 -23.19
C GLU A 134 -8.18 -2.54 -22.62
N ASP A 135 -8.78 -1.42 -22.28
CA ASP A 135 -8.09 -0.24 -21.73
C ASP A 135 -8.15 -0.18 -20.18
N ARG A 136 -8.19 -1.34 -19.50
CA ARG A 136 -8.34 -1.41 -18.04
C ARG A 136 -7.35 -2.34 -17.38
N VAL A 137 -6.79 -1.92 -16.25
CA VAL A 137 -6.05 -2.78 -15.32
C VAL A 137 -7.05 -3.67 -14.59
N ILE A 138 -6.86 -5.01 -14.68
CA ILE A 138 -7.73 -6.02 -14.07
C ILE A 138 -6.97 -6.97 -13.15
N GLY A 139 -5.76 -6.61 -12.75
CA GLY A 139 -4.94 -7.43 -11.86
C GLY A 139 -3.45 -7.16 -12.01
N LEU A 140 -2.66 -8.06 -11.50
CA LEU A 140 -1.21 -7.96 -11.41
C LEU A 140 -0.53 -9.22 -11.92
N VAL A 141 0.70 -9.05 -12.35
CA VAL A 141 1.68 -10.11 -12.60
C VAL A 141 2.71 -10.02 -11.47
N ILE A 142 2.86 -11.09 -10.72
CA ILE A 142 3.63 -11.09 -9.46
C ILE A 142 4.70 -12.19 -9.47
N ASN A 143 5.80 -11.94 -8.76
CA ASN A 143 6.87 -12.91 -8.58
C ASN A 143 7.46 -12.78 -7.17
N TRP A 144 8.25 -13.76 -6.75
CA TRP A 144 9.03 -13.64 -5.52
C TRP A 144 10.07 -12.53 -5.65
N SER A 145 10.16 -11.61 -4.70
CA SER A 145 11.19 -10.57 -4.69
C SER A 145 12.60 -11.13 -4.74
N ALA A 146 12.81 -12.34 -4.25
CA ALA A 146 14.08 -13.05 -4.33
C ALA A 146 14.52 -13.33 -5.78
N VAL A 147 13.58 -13.53 -6.70
CA VAL A 147 13.84 -13.75 -8.14
C VAL A 147 14.48 -12.49 -8.76
N GLU A 148 13.89 -11.32 -8.46
CA GLU A 148 14.42 -10.01 -8.92
C GLU A 148 15.81 -9.75 -8.29
N ILE A 149 15.96 -9.93 -6.98
CA ILE A 149 17.23 -9.71 -6.25
C ILE A 149 18.34 -10.61 -6.78
N ALA A 150 18.03 -11.87 -7.03
CA ALA A 150 18.99 -12.86 -7.55
C ALA A 150 19.17 -12.79 -9.09
N ARG A 151 18.40 -11.93 -9.77
CA ARG A 151 18.40 -11.79 -11.24
C ARG A 151 18.17 -13.12 -11.96
N LEU A 152 17.27 -13.93 -11.45
CA LEU A 152 16.86 -15.19 -12.05
C LEU A 152 15.84 -14.95 -13.16
N HIS A 153 15.82 -15.82 -14.13
CA HIS A 153 14.76 -15.87 -15.14
C HIS A 153 13.73 -16.94 -14.73
N VAL A 154 12.64 -16.49 -14.12
CA VAL A 154 11.54 -17.34 -13.64
C VAL A 154 10.24 -16.70 -14.07
N ASP A 155 9.37 -17.45 -14.73
CA ASP A 155 8.08 -16.95 -15.19
C ASP A 155 7.18 -16.57 -14.01
N PRO A 156 6.55 -15.39 -14.06
CA PRO A 156 5.71 -14.87 -12.98
C PRO A 156 4.32 -15.49 -12.98
N LEU A 157 3.58 -15.26 -11.90
CA LEU A 157 2.18 -15.65 -11.75
C LEU A 157 1.24 -14.46 -11.97
N SER A 158 0.05 -14.75 -12.49
CA SER A 158 -1.00 -13.74 -12.68
C SER A 158 -2.08 -13.85 -11.61
N VAL A 159 -2.53 -12.70 -11.09
CA VAL A 159 -3.65 -12.60 -10.16
C VAL A 159 -4.65 -11.56 -10.67
N ARG A 160 -5.96 -11.81 -10.50
CA ARG A 160 -7.01 -10.92 -10.95
C ARG A 160 -7.55 -10.08 -9.78
N SER A 161 -7.85 -8.81 -10.06
CA SER A 161 -8.57 -7.94 -9.14
C SER A 161 -9.42 -6.92 -9.91
N ARG A 162 -10.53 -6.49 -9.31
CA ARG A 162 -11.39 -5.45 -9.92
C ARG A 162 -10.72 -4.09 -9.91
N PHE A 163 -9.92 -3.83 -8.87
CA PHE A 163 -9.12 -2.61 -8.70
C PHE A 163 -7.73 -2.93 -8.16
N VAL A 164 -6.76 -2.13 -8.56
CA VAL A 164 -5.38 -2.14 -8.04
C VAL A 164 -5.11 -0.81 -7.37
N ILE A 165 -4.43 -0.83 -6.22
CA ILE A 165 -3.93 0.37 -5.53
C ILE A 165 -2.40 0.35 -5.58
N ASP A 166 -1.81 1.36 -6.21
CA ASP A 166 -0.38 1.64 -6.06
C ASP A 166 -0.15 2.47 -4.79
N SER A 167 0.41 1.85 -3.77
CA SER A 167 0.88 2.45 -2.51
C SER A 167 2.38 2.18 -2.29
N THR A 168 3.15 2.06 -3.39
CA THR A 168 4.59 1.74 -3.37
C THR A 168 5.46 2.92 -2.96
N GLY A 169 4.84 4.05 -2.62
CA GLY A 169 5.50 5.24 -2.14
C GLY A 169 6.17 6.04 -3.27
N HIS A 170 7.36 6.57 -3.01
CA HIS A 170 8.10 7.42 -3.97
C HIS A 170 8.41 6.72 -5.29
N ALA A 171 8.48 5.40 -5.29
CA ALA A 171 8.82 4.61 -6.48
C ALA A 171 7.70 4.61 -7.53
N THR A 172 6.41 4.73 -7.13
CA THR A 172 5.27 4.69 -8.06
C THR A 172 5.34 3.52 -9.03
N GLU A 173 5.63 2.32 -8.50
CA GLU A 173 6.05 1.17 -9.32
C GLU A 173 4.99 0.77 -10.35
N ILE A 174 3.73 0.67 -9.93
CA ILE A 174 2.65 0.23 -10.82
C ILE A 174 2.29 1.30 -11.83
N VAL A 175 2.25 2.57 -11.41
CA VAL A 175 2.03 3.70 -12.34
C VAL A 175 3.12 3.75 -13.43
N ARG A 176 4.39 3.51 -13.06
CA ARG A 176 5.50 3.46 -14.04
C ARG A 176 5.35 2.30 -15.01
N ILE A 177 4.93 1.13 -14.54
CA ILE A 177 4.68 -0.02 -15.40
C ILE A 177 3.59 0.35 -16.43
N VAL A 178 2.46 0.88 -15.97
CA VAL A 178 1.36 1.29 -16.85
C VAL A 178 1.83 2.35 -17.86
N GLN A 179 2.49 3.42 -17.41
CA GLN A 179 3.01 4.46 -18.30
C GLN A 179 3.95 3.91 -19.39
N THR A 180 4.75 2.89 -19.07
CA THR A 180 5.79 2.38 -19.98
C THR A 180 5.26 1.33 -20.93
N LYS A 181 4.33 0.47 -20.48
CA LYS A 181 3.90 -0.72 -21.22
C LYS A 181 2.50 -0.64 -21.80
N VAL A 182 1.63 0.19 -21.23
CA VAL A 182 0.23 0.25 -21.62
C VAL A 182 -0.01 1.43 -22.56
N PRO A 183 -0.63 1.24 -23.72
CA PRO A 183 -1.05 2.34 -24.57
C PRO A 183 -2.06 3.27 -23.85
N GLY A 184 -1.95 4.56 -24.11
CA GLY A 184 -2.85 5.55 -23.53
C GLY A 184 -2.15 6.55 -22.60
N SER A 185 -2.93 7.40 -21.99
CA SER A 185 -2.44 8.46 -21.10
C SER A 185 -2.92 8.23 -19.67
N LEU A 186 -2.08 8.54 -18.71
CA LEU A 186 -2.49 8.62 -17.30
C LEU A 186 -3.47 9.79 -17.12
N ASN A 187 -4.36 9.67 -16.15
CA ASN A 187 -5.28 10.77 -15.77
C ASN A 187 -4.53 11.81 -14.88
N THR A 188 -3.48 12.41 -15.45
CA THR A 188 -2.65 13.45 -14.86
C THR A 188 -2.63 14.68 -15.79
N PRO A 189 -2.19 15.85 -15.35
CA PRO A 189 -2.16 17.06 -16.21
C PRO A 189 -1.40 16.88 -17.52
N SER A 190 -0.25 16.18 -17.50
CA SER A 190 0.55 15.92 -18.70
C SER A 190 0.20 14.62 -19.43
N GLY A 191 -0.70 13.80 -18.88
CA GLY A 191 -0.93 12.43 -19.35
C GLY A 191 0.17 11.44 -18.96
N LYS A 192 1.14 11.87 -18.16
CA LYS A 192 2.31 11.10 -17.72
C LYS A 192 2.52 11.24 -16.20
N LEU A 193 3.44 10.47 -15.66
CA LEU A 193 3.92 10.65 -14.29
C LEU A 193 4.60 12.01 -14.14
N GLU A 194 4.06 12.90 -13.30
CA GLU A 194 4.57 14.27 -13.12
C GLU A 194 5.89 14.33 -12.33
N GLY A 195 6.16 13.31 -11.52
CA GLY A 195 7.35 13.25 -10.68
C GLY A 195 7.21 14.05 -9.38
N GLU A 196 7.91 13.59 -8.36
CA GLU A 196 7.91 14.22 -7.05
C GLU A 196 8.75 15.51 -7.04
N LYS A 197 8.27 16.54 -6.34
CA LYS A 197 8.98 17.82 -6.17
C LYS A 197 9.69 17.88 -4.82
N SER A 198 10.54 18.90 -4.67
CA SER A 198 11.28 19.18 -3.42
C SER A 198 10.38 19.23 -2.20
N MET A 199 10.94 18.95 -1.03
CA MET A 199 10.22 18.84 0.23
C MET A 199 9.46 20.14 0.61
N TRP A 200 8.18 19.98 0.90
CA TRP A 200 7.31 21.00 1.46
C TRP A 200 6.18 20.30 2.21
N ALA A 201 6.38 20.01 3.50
CA ALA A 201 5.51 19.16 4.30
C ALA A 201 4.04 19.59 4.30
N ASP A 202 3.75 20.84 4.65
CA ASP A 202 2.38 21.37 4.73
C ASP A 202 1.60 21.22 3.42
N LYS A 203 2.23 21.60 2.29
CA LYS A 203 1.63 21.46 0.96
C LYS A 203 1.48 19.99 0.57
N ALA A 204 2.45 19.16 0.91
CA ALA A 204 2.42 17.74 0.61
C ALA A 204 1.28 17.01 1.34
N GLU A 205 1.06 17.32 2.62
CA GLU A 205 -0.03 16.75 3.42
C GLU A 205 -1.39 17.01 2.77
N THR A 206 -1.66 18.24 2.36
CA THR A 206 -2.91 18.61 1.67
C THR A 206 -3.03 17.95 0.30
N LEU A 207 -1.95 17.96 -0.49
CA LEU A 207 -1.94 17.41 -1.85
C LEU A 207 -2.03 15.88 -1.85
N THR A 208 -1.51 15.17 -0.84
CA THR A 208 -1.63 13.71 -0.76
C THR A 208 -3.09 13.28 -0.81
N LEU A 209 -3.96 13.97 -0.08
CA LEU A 209 -5.39 13.66 -0.13
C LEU A 209 -6.00 14.02 -1.48
N SER A 210 -5.76 15.22 -2.01
CA SER A 210 -6.35 15.62 -3.29
C SER A 210 -5.88 14.76 -4.46
N ASN A 211 -4.63 14.29 -4.43
CA ASN A 211 -4.03 13.42 -5.44
C ASN A 211 -4.43 11.94 -5.33
N THR A 212 -5.01 11.52 -4.19
CA THR A 212 -5.51 10.16 -3.99
C THR A 212 -6.76 9.93 -4.81
N ARG A 213 -6.62 9.19 -5.93
CA ARG A 213 -7.70 8.92 -6.90
C ARG A 213 -7.29 7.87 -7.93
N GLU A 214 -8.23 7.55 -8.83
CA GLU A 214 -7.96 6.73 -10.00
C GLU A 214 -7.06 7.49 -10.99
N VAL A 215 -5.94 6.88 -11.36
CA VAL A 215 -4.94 7.45 -12.29
C VAL A 215 -5.01 6.83 -13.69
N PHE A 216 -5.54 5.63 -13.78
CA PHE A 216 -5.81 4.89 -15.00
C PHE A 216 -6.97 3.95 -14.73
N PRO A 217 -7.83 3.59 -15.72
CA PRO A 217 -8.96 2.71 -15.44
C PRO A 217 -8.56 1.45 -14.67
N GLY A 218 -9.14 1.26 -13.49
CA GLY A 218 -8.81 0.15 -12.57
C GLY A 218 -7.59 0.34 -11.69
N LEU A 219 -6.79 1.41 -11.87
CA LEU A 219 -5.61 1.70 -11.06
C LEU A 219 -5.78 2.98 -10.25
N TYR A 220 -5.71 2.87 -8.94
CA TYR A 220 -5.71 3.96 -7.97
C TYR A 220 -4.32 4.20 -7.38
N VAL A 221 -4.07 5.42 -6.90
CA VAL A 221 -2.83 5.78 -6.19
C VAL A 221 -3.15 6.29 -4.80
N ALA A 222 -2.31 5.93 -3.82
CA ALA A 222 -2.45 6.35 -2.43
C ALA A 222 -1.09 6.63 -1.78
N GLY A 223 -1.09 7.49 -0.75
CA GLY A 223 0.11 7.89 -0.02
C GLY A 223 1.09 8.66 -0.90
N MET A 224 2.38 8.41 -0.73
CA MET A 224 3.40 9.11 -1.53
C MET A 224 3.35 8.77 -3.02
N SER A 225 2.81 7.60 -3.42
CA SER A 225 2.56 7.31 -4.83
C SER A 225 1.59 8.30 -5.45
N ALA A 226 0.58 8.78 -4.70
CA ALA A 226 -0.32 9.82 -5.19
C ALA A 226 0.41 11.15 -5.43
N ASN A 227 1.24 11.60 -4.47
CA ASN A 227 2.00 12.83 -4.63
C ASN A 227 3.00 12.75 -5.78
N ALA A 228 3.76 11.66 -5.89
CA ALA A 228 4.72 11.48 -6.96
C ALA A 228 4.03 11.41 -8.33
N THR A 229 2.86 10.79 -8.42
CA THR A 229 2.10 10.69 -9.67
C THR A 229 1.64 12.04 -10.18
N TYR A 230 1.16 12.92 -9.30
CA TYR A 230 0.58 14.22 -9.66
C TYR A 230 1.51 15.42 -9.41
N GLY A 231 2.81 15.22 -9.20
CA GLY A 231 3.78 16.29 -9.05
C GLY A 231 3.69 17.04 -7.72
N GLY A 232 3.23 16.37 -6.67
CA GLY A 232 3.26 16.91 -5.31
C GLY A 232 4.67 16.91 -4.72
N PRO A 233 4.94 17.78 -3.73
CA PRO A 233 6.23 17.79 -3.05
C PRO A 233 6.39 16.59 -2.10
N ARG A 234 7.65 16.34 -1.74
CA ARG A 234 7.98 15.41 -0.64
C ARG A 234 7.39 15.88 0.68
N MET A 235 6.92 14.93 1.48
CA MET A 235 6.25 15.19 2.75
C MET A 235 7.25 15.26 3.93
N GLY A 236 8.33 14.49 3.91
CA GLY A 236 9.20 14.30 5.06
C GLY A 236 8.62 13.33 6.09
N PRO A 237 9.10 13.35 7.35
CA PRO A 237 8.69 12.39 8.38
C PRO A 237 7.37 12.74 9.07
N ILE A 238 6.39 13.24 8.33
CA ILE A 238 5.00 13.43 8.74
C ILE A 238 4.12 12.40 8.02
N PHE A 239 3.17 11.78 8.72
CA PHE A 239 2.50 10.58 8.23
C PHE A 239 0.98 10.69 8.11
N GLY A 240 0.41 11.80 8.58
CA GLY A 240 -1.04 11.98 8.63
C GLY A 240 -1.71 11.91 7.27
N GLY A 241 -1.17 12.60 6.27
CA GLY A 241 -1.68 12.57 4.90
C GLY A 241 -1.65 11.18 4.28
N MET A 242 -0.63 10.36 4.58
CA MET A 242 -0.56 8.98 4.11
C MET A 242 -1.65 8.10 4.73
N LEU A 243 -1.89 8.23 6.04
CA LEU A 243 -2.95 7.50 6.73
C LEU A 243 -4.33 7.86 6.18
N MET A 244 -4.62 9.17 6.09
CA MET A 244 -5.88 9.67 5.54
C MET A 244 -6.07 9.32 4.05
N SER A 245 -5.00 9.30 3.27
CA SER A 245 -5.01 8.86 1.88
C SER A 245 -5.43 7.40 1.74
N GLY A 246 -4.95 6.52 2.63
CA GLY A 246 -5.38 5.12 2.69
C GLY A 246 -6.88 4.97 2.95
N GLN A 247 -7.42 5.71 3.89
CA GLN A 247 -8.86 5.73 4.14
C GLN A 247 -9.63 6.23 2.91
N LYS A 248 -9.20 7.35 2.33
CA LYS A 248 -9.88 7.97 1.17
C LYS A 248 -9.94 7.04 -0.03
N VAL A 249 -8.84 6.38 -0.40
CA VAL A 249 -8.83 5.45 -1.54
C VAL A 249 -9.75 4.27 -1.30
N ALA A 250 -9.80 3.75 -0.07
CA ALA A 250 -10.72 2.68 0.29
C ALA A 250 -12.19 3.12 0.13
N GLU A 251 -12.55 4.29 0.62
CA GLU A 251 -13.91 4.84 0.47
C GLU A 251 -14.30 5.06 -0.99
N GLN A 252 -13.38 5.53 -1.84
CA GLN A 252 -13.64 5.67 -3.28
C GLN A 252 -13.92 4.31 -3.94
N ILE A 253 -13.11 3.31 -3.65
CA ILE A 253 -13.26 1.97 -4.22
C ILE A 253 -14.51 1.27 -3.69
N ILE A 254 -14.86 1.41 -2.41
CA ILE A 254 -16.09 0.85 -1.83
C ILE A 254 -17.34 1.38 -2.57
N ARG A 255 -17.34 2.66 -2.94
CA ARG A 255 -18.46 3.26 -3.72
C ARG A 255 -18.52 2.79 -5.17
N ALA A 256 -17.37 2.33 -5.73
CA ALA A 256 -17.26 1.84 -7.10
C ALA A 256 -17.50 0.32 -7.23
N LEU A 257 -17.50 -0.42 -6.12
CA LEU A 257 -17.77 -1.86 -6.03
C LEU A 257 -19.23 -2.18 -5.81
#